data_dfe2ad8f075834d7da061ce186d48087
#
_entry.id   dfe2ad8f075834d7da061ce186d48087
#
_cell.length_a   1.000
_cell.length_b   1.000
_cell.length_c   1.000
_cell.angle_alpha   90.00
_cell.angle_beta   90.00
_cell.angle_gamma   90.00
#
_symmetry.space_group_name_H-M   'P 1'
#
loop_
_entity.id
_entity.type
_entity.pdbx_description
1 polymer ?
#
loop_
_entity_poly.entity_id
_entity_poly.type
_entity_poly.pdbx_seq_one_letter_code
_entity_poly.pdbx_strand_id
1 'polypeptide(L)'
;NKKLQKSTWDEAISLLVEKINSTNPDEIGGHIGDMVNLENALSFKKLFSVLKSENLEFREKSFYINSSEKSNYIFNSSIKGIEESDFILLIGTNPRHEATMLNARIRKVFVQKQIPIFSIGDPGDLTYEYTKVSNKTDEIKKILNKEGDLAKKLFSSKKPLIIIGESALELKSGKYLVEGLKNILIKNNFINKEWNAFNFLPQNASTVGLIDLKILS
;
A
#
# COMPACT_ATOMS: atom_id res chain seq x y z
N ASN A 1 -17.94 0.29 39.79
CA ASN A 1 -16.60 0.79 40.16
C ASN A 1 -15.78 0.99 38.87
N LYS A 2 -15.47 2.26 38.51
CA LYS A 2 -14.67 2.62 37.33
C LYS A 2 -13.14 2.51 37.55
N LYS A 3 -12.69 1.73 38.55
CA LYS A 3 -11.25 1.57 38.84
C LYS A 3 -10.75 0.25 38.24
N LEU A 4 -9.59 0.31 37.59
CA LEU A 4 -8.88 -0.88 37.16
C LEU A 4 -8.51 -1.74 38.35
N GLN A 5 -8.76 -3.05 38.25
CA GLN A 5 -8.44 -4.04 39.26
C GLN A 5 -7.47 -5.06 38.70
N LYS A 6 -6.59 -5.58 39.54
CA LYS A 6 -5.69 -6.67 39.17
C LYS A 6 -6.51 -7.93 38.95
N SER A 7 -6.31 -8.62 37.84
CA SER A 7 -7.00 -9.87 37.45
C SER A 7 -5.99 -10.90 36.92
N THR A 8 -6.36 -12.15 36.96
CA THR A 8 -5.62 -13.25 36.30
C THR A 8 -6.04 -13.35 34.84
N TRP A 9 -5.24 -14.06 34.03
CA TRP A 9 -5.59 -14.36 32.65
C TRP A 9 -6.86 -15.21 32.53
N ASP A 10 -7.04 -16.19 33.43
CA ASP A 10 -8.21 -17.06 33.44
C ASP A 10 -9.50 -16.30 33.72
N GLU A 11 -9.46 -15.39 34.68
CA GLU A 11 -10.62 -14.51 34.98
C GLU A 11 -10.94 -13.60 33.77
N ALA A 12 -9.92 -13.00 33.17
CA ALA A 12 -10.09 -12.11 32.03
C ALA A 12 -10.67 -12.86 30.81
N ILE A 13 -10.12 -14.06 30.51
CA ILE A 13 -10.60 -14.90 29.39
C ILE A 13 -12.03 -15.38 29.66
N SER A 14 -12.36 -15.82 30.90
CA SER A 14 -13.70 -16.26 31.25
C SER A 14 -14.73 -15.15 31.06
N LEU A 15 -14.42 -13.93 31.48
CA LEU A 15 -15.28 -12.76 31.28
C LEU A 15 -15.44 -12.42 29.77
N LEU A 16 -14.35 -12.50 29.01
CA LEU A 16 -14.39 -12.27 27.55
C LEU A 16 -15.30 -13.30 26.86
N VAL A 17 -15.16 -14.58 27.19
CA VAL A 17 -16.00 -15.66 26.64
C VAL A 17 -17.47 -15.46 26.97
N GLU A 18 -17.78 -15.10 28.23
CA GLU A 18 -19.16 -14.78 28.64
C GLU A 18 -19.74 -13.63 27.81
N LYS A 19 -18.97 -12.56 27.61
CA LYS A 19 -19.39 -11.40 26.82
C LYS A 19 -19.59 -11.76 25.35
N ILE A 20 -18.66 -12.47 24.76
CA ILE A 20 -18.77 -12.93 23.35
C ILE A 20 -20.02 -13.78 23.18
N ASN A 21 -20.25 -14.76 24.06
CA ASN A 21 -21.41 -15.66 23.96
C ASN A 21 -22.76 -14.95 24.14
N SER A 22 -22.77 -13.81 24.83
CA SER A 22 -23.98 -13.00 25.05
C SER A 22 -24.18 -11.89 24.00
N THR A 23 -23.26 -11.72 23.06
CA THR A 23 -23.28 -10.63 22.07
C THR A 23 -23.62 -11.21 20.69
N ASN A 24 -24.41 -10.47 19.89
CA ASN A 24 -24.69 -10.86 18.51
C ASN A 24 -23.38 -10.84 17.70
N PRO A 25 -23.07 -11.87 16.88
CA PRO A 25 -21.88 -11.89 16.04
C PRO A 25 -21.67 -10.62 15.20
N ASP A 26 -22.73 -10.01 14.69
CA ASP A 26 -22.65 -8.76 13.90
C ASP A 26 -22.20 -7.52 14.71
N GLU A 27 -22.29 -7.60 16.04
CA GLU A 27 -21.85 -6.55 16.97
C GLU A 27 -20.43 -6.79 17.49
N ILE A 28 -19.81 -7.91 17.10
CA ILE A 28 -18.42 -8.24 17.47
C ILE A 28 -17.50 -7.80 16.34
N GLY A 29 -16.61 -6.84 16.61
CA GLY A 29 -15.58 -6.40 15.70
C GLY A 29 -14.19 -6.75 16.21
N GLY A 30 -13.27 -7.05 15.29
CA GLY A 30 -11.86 -7.30 15.60
C GLY A 30 -10.93 -6.39 14.83
N HIS A 31 -10.00 -5.78 15.55
CA HIS A 31 -8.93 -5.01 14.96
C HIS A 31 -7.58 -5.62 15.32
N ILE A 32 -6.71 -5.83 14.31
CA ILE A 32 -5.38 -6.38 14.48
C ILE A 32 -4.36 -5.45 13.83
N GLY A 33 -3.24 -5.18 14.51
CA GLY A 33 -2.21 -4.28 13.97
C GLY A 33 -1.45 -4.92 12.79
N ASP A 34 -0.99 -4.09 11.88
CA ASP A 34 -0.30 -4.49 10.64
C ASP A 34 1.20 -4.80 10.81
N MET A 35 1.67 -4.90 12.06
CA MET A 35 2.98 -5.43 12.45
C MET A 35 2.91 -6.83 13.07
N VAL A 36 1.72 -7.44 13.15
CA VAL A 36 1.53 -8.78 13.70
C VAL A 36 2.10 -9.84 12.74
N ASN A 37 2.60 -10.96 13.29
CA ASN A 37 2.97 -12.10 12.44
C ASN A 37 1.74 -12.79 11.83
N LEU A 38 1.91 -13.44 10.69
CA LEU A 38 0.80 -14.03 9.94
C LEU A 38 0.15 -15.22 10.65
N GLU A 39 0.88 -15.95 11.50
CA GLU A 39 0.36 -17.06 12.30
C GLU A 39 -0.68 -16.57 13.30
N ASN A 40 -0.39 -15.46 14.00
CA ASN A 40 -1.33 -14.83 14.92
C ASN A 40 -2.52 -14.24 14.17
N ALA A 41 -2.27 -13.59 13.03
CA ALA A 41 -3.33 -13.05 12.18
C ALA A 41 -4.28 -14.16 11.66
N LEU A 42 -3.74 -15.30 11.23
CA LEU A 42 -4.52 -16.46 10.82
C LEU A 42 -5.33 -17.03 11.98
N SER A 43 -4.74 -17.13 13.17
CA SER A 43 -5.43 -17.61 14.37
C SER A 43 -6.57 -16.68 14.76
N PHE A 44 -6.34 -15.37 14.68
CA PHE A 44 -7.35 -14.36 14.90
C PHE A 44 -8.51 -14.46 13.90
N LYS A 45 -8.20 -14.61 12.60
CA LYS A 45 -9.22 -14.83 11.57
C LYS A 45 -10.04 -16.10 11.82
N LYS A 46 -9.37 -17.20 12.22
CA LYS A 46 -10.07 -18.46 12.56
C LYS A 46 -11.03 -18.28 13.74
N LEU A 47 -10.61 -17.55 14.78
CA LEU A 47 -11.49 -17.20 15.89
C LEU A 47 -12.77 -16.49 15.40
N PHE A 48 -12.63 -15.47 14.56
CA PHE A 48 -13.77 -14.73 14.03
C PHE A 48 -14.66 -15.58 13.11
N SER A 49 -14.08 -16.51 12.37
CA SER A 49 -14.87 -17.49 11.60
C SER A 49 -15.72 -18.40 12.51
N VAL A 50 -15.19 -18.82 13.66
CA VAL A 50 -15.95 -19.60 14.66
C VAL A 50 -17.06 -18.73 15.29
N LEU A 51 -16.79 -17.48 15.55
CA LEU A 51 -17.74 -16.51 16.08
C LEU A 51 -18.81 -16.09 15.05
N LYS A 52 -18.63 -16.46 13.77
CA LYS A 52 -19.48 -16.06 12.64
C LYS A 52 -19.59 -14.53 12.47
N SER A 53 -18.52 -13.81 12.80
CA SER A 53 -18.37 -12.38 12.55
C SER A 53 -17.39 -12.14 11.41
N GLU A 54 -17.77 -11.25 10.48
CA GLU A 54 -16.92 -10.81 9.36
C GLU A 54 -16.30 -9.44 9.60
N ASN A 55 -16.56 -8.81 10.75
CA ASN A 55 -16.10 -7.46 11.08
C ASN A 55 -14.63 -7.46 11.51
N LEU A 56 -13.73 -7.67 10.54
CA LEU A 56 -12.29 -7.69 10.74
C LEU A 56 -11.63 -6.54 10.02
N GLU A 57 -10.75 -5.82 10.71
CA GLU A 57 -9.98 -4.72 10.14
C GLU A 57 -8.54 -4.72 10.65
N PHE A 58 -7.58 -4.31 9.81
CA PHE A 58 -6.18 -4.17 10.20
C PHE A 58 -5.65 -2.74 10.00
N ARG A 59 -6.27 -1.93 9.17
CA ARG A 59 -5.78 -0.60 8.83
C ARG A 59 -5.99 0.36 10.00
N GLU A 60 -4.91 1.00 10.46
CA GLU A 60 -5.01 2.11 11.42
C GLU A 60 -5.66 3.34 10.80
N LYS A 61 -5.34 3.59 9.51
CA LYS A 61 -5.94 4.63 8.71
C LYS A 61 -6.65 4.01 7.51
N SER A 62 -7.84 4.50 7.23
CA SER A 62 -8.58 4.02 6.06
C SER A 62 -7.86 4.47 4.78
N PHE A 63 -7.40 3.53 3.98
CA PHE A 63 -6.87 3.78 2.65
C PHE A 63 -7.48 2.80 1.64
N TYR A 64 -7.56 3.25 0.39
CA TYR A 64 -8.16 2.43 -0.66
C TYR A 64 -7.25 1.28 -1.04
N ILE A 65 -7.79 0.07 -1.04
CA ILE A 65 -7.15 -1.15 -1.56
C ILE A 65 -8.14 -1.87 -2.47
N ASN A 66 -7.68 -2.28 -3.63
CA ASN A 66 -8.38 -3.24 -4.47
C ASN A 66 -7.75 -4.63 -4.25
N SER A 67 -8.37 -5.44 -3.41
CA SER A 67 -7.89 -6.79 -3.06
C SER A 67 -8.29 -7.88 -4.05
N SER A 68 -8.92 -7.55 -5.20
CA SER A 68 -9.38 -8.53 -6.19
C SER A 68 -8.23 -9.30 -6.86
N GLU A 69 -7.09 -8.66 -7.02
CA GLU A 69 -5.90 -9.25 -7.63
C GLU A 69 -4.65 -8.87 -6.83
N LYS A 70 -3.74 -9.82 -6.64
CA LYS A 70 -2.49 -9.61 -5.89
C LYS A 70 -1.64 -8.48 -6.46
N SER A 71 -1.62 -8.31 -7.77
CA SER A 71 -0.90 -7.24 -8.46
C SER A 71 -1.34 -5.82 -8.07
N ASN A 72 -2.48 -5.66 -7.41
CA ASN A 72 -2.99 -4.35 -6.99
C ASN A 72 -2.33 -3.83 -5.71
N TYR A 73 -1.75 -4.71 -4.87
CA TYR A 73 -1.28 -4.36 -3.54
C TYR A 73 0.13 -4.89 -3.20
N ILE A 74 0.92 -5.22 -4.22
CA ILE A 74 2.33 -5.62 -4.06
C ILE A 74 3.26 -4.74 -4.88
N PHE A 75 4.57 -4.85 -4.60
CA PHE A 75 5.62 -4.28 -5.44
C PHE A 75 5.92 -5.24 -6.60
N ASN A 76 5.31 -4.98 -7.76
CA ASN A 76 5.31 -5.92 -8.90
C ASN A 76 6.63 -6.01 -9.65
N SER A 77 7.35 -4.89 -9.80
CA SER A 77 8.59 -4.83 -10.61
C SER A 77 9.78 -5.52 -9.97
N SER A 78 9.66 -5.97 -8.73
CA SER A 78 10.73 -6.47 -7.86
C SER A 78 11.85 -5.44 -7.56
N ILE A 79 12.63 -5.69 -6.52
CA ILE A 79 13.76 -4.82 -6.18
C ILE A 79 14.83 -4.82 -7.29
N LYS A 80 15.05 -5.96 -7.96
CA LYS A 80 15.97 -6.07 -9.10
C LYS A 80 15.46 -5.28 -10.30
N GLY A 81 14.15 -5.29 -10.56
CA GLY A 81 13.53 -4.57 -11.67
C GLY A 81 13.72 -3.05 -11.59
N ILE A 82 13.94 -2.48 -10.40
CA ILE A 82 14.29 -1.05 -10.27
C ILE A 82 15.52 -0.72 -11.13
N GLU A 83 16.50 -1.64 -11.18
CA GLU A 83 17.73 -1.43 -11.96
C GLU A 83 17.51 -1.44 -13.48
N GLU A 84 16.37 -1.94 -13.94
CA GLU A 84 16.00 -1.98 -15.36
C GLU A 84 15.18 -0.77 -15.80
N SER A 85 14.65 0.00 -14.83
CA SER A 85 13.80 1.15 -15.13
C SER A 85 14.57 2.29 -15.81
N ASP A 86 13.87 3.05 -16.64
CA ASP A 86 14.35 4.24 -17.32
C ASP A 86 13.55 5.52 -16.96
N PHE A 87 12.56 5.37 -16.09
CA PHE A 87 11.74 6.46 -15.55
C PHE A 87 11.13 6.04 -14.21
N ILE A 88 11.15 6.90 -13.20
CA ILE A 88 10.54 6.63 -11.89
C ILE A 88 9.58 7.76 -11.52
N LEU A 89 8.37 7.38 -11.09
CA LEU A 89 7.37 8.30 -10.52
C LEU A 89 6.99 7.84 -9.12
N LEU A 90 7.25 8.69 -8.13
CA LEU A 90 6.85 8.50 -6.74
C LEU A 90 5.54 9.24 -6.48
N ILE A 91 4.54 8.58 -5.91
CA ILE A 91 3.24 9.18 -5.61
C ILE A 91 2.91 8.94 -4.14
N GLY A 92 2.94 10.00 -3.33
CA GLY A 92 2.60 9.94 -1.92
C GLY A 92 3.40 8.91 -1.13
N THR A 93 4.71 8.81 -1.39
CA THR A 93 5.62 7.91 -0.69
C THR A 93 6.96 8.58 -0.44
N ASN A 94 7.57 8.24 0.70
CA ASN A 94 8.95 8.56 1.02
C ASN A 94 9.75 7.26 1.15
N PRO A 95 10.31 6.73 0.07
CA PRO A 95 11.01 5.45 0.10
C PRO A 95 12.25 5.46 1.02
N ARG A 96 12.82 6.62 1.36
CA ARG A 96 13.92 6.70 2.31
C ARG A 96 13.51 6.27 3.72
N HIS A 97 12.30 6.60 4.13
CA HIS A 97 11.77 6.25 5.45
C HIS A 97 10.91 4.97 5.42
N GLU A 98 10.13 4.77 4.36
CA GLU A 98 9.19 3.66 4.26
C GLU A 98 9.86 2.36 3.79
N ALA A 99 10.90 2.45 2.95
CA ALA A 99 11.58 1.29 2.37
C ALA A 99 13.05 1.61 2.03
N THR A 100 13.88 1.75 3.04
CA THR A 100 15.29 2.21 2.92
C THR A 100 16.11 1.43 1.89
N MET A 101 15.96 0.11 1.82
CA MET A 101 16.66 -0.74 0.86
C MET A 101 16.21 -0.49 -0.58
N LEU A 102 14.93 -0.20 -0.78
CA LEU A 102 14.37 0.19 -2.07
C LEU A 102 14.91 1.57 -2.48
N ASN A 103 14.95 2.52 -1.54
CA ASN A 103 15.54 3.84 -1.78
C ASN A 103 17.02 3.75 -2.20
N ALA A 104 17.81 2.90 -1.55
CA ALA A 104 19.20 2.65 -1.91
C ALA A 104 19.34 2.10 -3.34
N ARG A 105 18.41 1.25 -3.79
CA ARG A 105 18.36 0.75 -5.18
C ARG A 105 18.01 1.86 -6.17
N ILE A 106 17.02 2.70 -5.86
CA ILE A 106 16.68 3.86 -6.70
C ILE A 106 17.90 4.80 -6.81
N ARG A 107 18.58 5.10 -5.67
CA ARG A 107 19.78 5.90 -5.67
C ARG A 107 20.89 5.30 -6.55
N LYS A 108 21.10 3.98 -6.46
CA LYS A 108 22.09 3.28 -7.31
C LYS A 108 21.80 3.50 -8.79
N VAL A 109 20.55 3.33 -9.21
CA VAL A 109 20.15 3.53 -10.61
C VAL A 109 20.32 4.99 -11.03
N PHE A 110 19.90 5.92 -10.18
CA PHE A 110 20.09 7.34 -10.45
C PHE A 110 21.56 7.70 -10.68
N VAL A 111 22.45 7.26 -9.79
CA VAL A 111 23.89 7.53 -9.91
C VAL A 111 24.50 6.91 -11.18
N GLN A 112 24.06 5.69 -11.54
CA GLN A 112 24.63 4.96 -12.68
C GLN A 112 24.08 5.41 -14.04
N LYS A 113 22.80 5.73 -14.11
CA LYS A 113 22.09 5.95 -15.38
C LYS A 113 21.50 7.34 -15.56
N GLN A 114 21.48 8.16 -14.50
CA GLN A 114 20.88 9.50 -14.49
C GLN A 114 19.44 9.51 -15.01
N ILE A 115 18.65 8.48 -14.66
CA ILE A 115 17.25 8.39 -15.08
C ILE A 115 16.42 9.50 -14.46
N PRO A 116 15.39 10.00 -15.14
CA PRO A 116 14.48 11.00 -14.59
C PRO A 116 13.61 10.40 -13.47
N ILE A 117 13.61 11.07 -12.31
CA ILE A 117 12.79 10.71 -11.16
C ILE A 117 11.86 11.88 -10.86
N PHE A 118 10.57 11.59 -10.74
CA PHE A 118 9.53 12.57 -10.45
C PHE A 118 8.79 12.22 -9.18
N SER A 119 8.23 13.25 -8.51
CA SER A 119 7.37 13.07 -7.35
C SER A 119 6.08 13.88 -7.45
N ILE A 120 4.96 13.23 -7.13
CA ILE A 120 3.70 13.87 -6.76
C ILE A 120 3.55 13.68 -5.24
N GLY A 121 3.60 14.79 -4.53
CA GLY A 121 3.86 14.85 -3.09
C GLY A 121 5.28 15.33 -2.81
N ASP A 122 5.60 15.49 -1.54
CA ASP A 122 6.91 15.93 -1.07
C ASP A 122 7.59 14.85 -0.22
N PRO A 123 8.44 14.01 -0.80
CA PRO A 123 9.17 13.00 -0.05
C PRO A 123 10.35 13.57 0.76
N GLY A 124 10.66 14.87 0.65
CA GLY A 124 11.83 15.48 1.29
C GLY A 124 13.16 15.01 0.68
N ASP A 125 14.21 14.94 1.49
CA ASP A 125 15.53 14.49 1.04
C ASP A 125 15.58 12.98 0.83
N LEU A 126 15.71 12.54 -0.43
CA LEU A 126 15.84 11.14 -0.83
C LEU A 126 17.30 10.69 -1.04
N THR A 127 18.27 11.59 -0.87
CA THR A 127 19.70 11.36 -1.14
C THR A 127 20.07 11.26 -2.64
N TYR A 128 19.16 11.61 -3.53
CA TYR A 128 19.33 11.77 -4.98
C TYR A 128 18.37 12.85 -5.48
N GLU A 129 18.67 13.40 -6.65
CA GLU A 129 17.86 14.44 -7.26
C GLU A 129 16.58 13.86 -7.85
N TYR A 130 15.48 14.58 -7.68
CA TYR A 130 14.19 14.31 -8.30
C TYR A 130 13.47 15.62 -8.63
N THR A 131 12.52 15.56 -9.53
CA THR A 131 11.66 16.71 -9.87
C THR A 131 10.32 16.59 -9.16
N LYS A 132 10.07 17.46 -8.19
CA LYS A 132 8.74 17.59 -7.58
C LYS A 132 7.81 18.28 -8.56
N VAL A 133 6.76 17.58 -8.98
CA VAL A 133 5.81 18.09 -9.97
C VAL A 133 4.66 18.85 -9.28
N SER A 134 4.06 18.27 -8.26
CA SER A 134 2.94 18.85 -7.54
C SER A 134 2.74 18.19 -6.17
N ASN A 135 2.00 18.88 -5.29
CA ASN A 135 1.45 18.29 -4.06
C ASN A 135 -0.02 17.87 -4.22
N LYS A 136 -0.58 17.97 -5.42
CA LYS A 136 -2.00 17.73 -5.68
C LYS A 136 -2.19 16.58 -6.66
N THR A 137 -3.29 15.87 -6.50
CA THR A 137 -3.70 14.77 -7.38
C THR A 137 -4.16 15.20 -8.78
N ASP A 138 -4.25 16.53 -9.05
CA ASP A 138 -4.62 17.03 -10.38
C ASP A 138 -3.64 16.61 -11.48
N GLU A 139 -2.37 16.40 -11.13
CA GLU A 139 -1.37 15.89 -12.07
C GLU A 139 -1.71 14.48 -12.57
N ILE A 140 -2.40 13.68 -11.75
CA ILE A 140 -2.87 12.36 -12.19
C ILE A 140 -3.87 12.50 -13.34
N LYS A 141 -4.78 13.49 -13.29
CA LYS A 141 -5.71 13.75 -14.41
C LYS A 141 -4.96 14.06 -15.71
N LYS A 142 -3.90 14.87 -15.63
CA LYS A 142 -3.06 15.17 -16.81
C LYS A 142 -2.39 13.93 -17.34
N ILE A 143 -1.86 13.06 -16.47
CA ILE A 143 -1.29 11.77 -16.88
C ILE A 143 -2.35 10.92 -17.59
N LEU A 144 -3.55 10.80 -17.02
CA LEU A 144 -4.65 10.01 -17.60
C LEU A 144 -5.10 10.55 -18.96
N ASN A 145 -5.05 11.87 -19.16
CA ASN A 145 -5.36 12.53 -20.42
C ASN A 145 -4.17 12.57 -21.40
N LYS A 146 -2.99 12.07 -21.00
CA LYS A 146 -1.71 12.18 -21.73
C LYS A 146 -1.27 13.63 -21.99
N GLU A 147 -1.58 14.52 -21.04
CA GLU A 147 -1.27 15.94 -21.11
C GLU A 147 -0.05 16.29 -20.25
N GLY A 148 0.67 17.34 -20.65
CA GLY A 148 1.81 17.88 -19.88
C GLY A 148 3.13 17.09 -20.08
N ASP A 149 4.20 17.66 -19.55
CA ASP A 149 5.56 17.14 -19.77
C ASP A 149 5.81 15.83 -19.00
N LEU A 150 5.22 15.68 -17.81
CA LEU A 150 5.33 14.44 -17.04
C LEU A 150 4.73 13.26 -17.81
N ALA A 151 3.53 13.44 -18.38
CA ALA A 151 2.88 12.42 -19.18
C ALA A 151 3.70 12.08 -20.44
N LYS A 152 4.21 13.10 -21.16
CA LYS A 152 5.07 12.87 -22.33
C LYS A 152 6.29 12.03 -21.98
N LYS A 153 6.99 12.34 -20.89
CA LYS A 153 8.17 11.59 -20.43
C LYS A 153 7.81 10.17 -20.02
N LEU A 154 6.71 9.98 -19.27
CA LEU A 154 6.20 8.67 -18.89
C LEU A 154 5.92 7.79 -20.12
N PHE A 155 5.16 8.31 -21.09
CA PHE A 155 4.75 7.52 -22.27
C PHE A 155 5.86 7.35 -23.32
N SER A 156 6.96 8.10 -23.23
CA SER A 156 8.15 7.88 -24.06
C SER A 156 9.14 6.89 -23.43
N SER A 157 8.98 6.52 -22.17
CA SER A 157 9.83 5.53 -21.50
C SER A 157 9.53 4.12 -21.98
N LYS A 158 10.52 3.21 -21.81
CA LYS A 158 10.36 1.79 -22.16
C LYS A 158 9.97 0.94 -20.97
N LYS A 159 10.54 1.25 -19.81
CA LYS A 159 10.33 0.53 -18.54
C LYS A 159 10.04 1.53 -17.41
N PRO A 160 8.90 2.23 -17.44
CA PRO A 160 8.54 3.14 -16.36
C PRO A 160 8.27 2.37 -15.06
N LEU A 161 8.61 3.00 -13.93
CA LEU A 161 8.35 2.50 -12.59
C LEU A 161 7.48 3.53 -11.85
N ILE A 162 6.27 3.16 -11.48
CA ILE A 162 5.38 4.00 -10.69
C ILE A 162 5.23 3.37 -9.32
N ILE A 163 5.58 4.13 -8.27
CA ILE A 163 5.51 3.68 -6.88
C ILE A 163 4.48 4.52 -6.16
N ILE A 164 3.45 3.87 -5.64
CA ILE A 164 2.33 4.50 -4.94
C ILE A 164 2.41 4.11 -3.47
N GLY A 165 2.52 5.09 -2.59
CA GLY A 165 2.50 4.89 -1.15
C GLY A 165 1.09 4.98 -0.55
N GLU A 166 0.94 4.52 0.68
CA GLU A 166 -0.34 4.51 1.40
C GLU A 166 -0.93 5.92 1.54
N SER A 167 -0.10 6.94 1.77
CA SER A 167 -0.59 8.31 1.95
C SER A 167 -1.37 8.87 0.75
N ALA A 168 -1.06 8.41 -0.48
CA ALA A 168 -1.84 8.76 -1.66
C ALA A 168 -3.20 8.05 -1.69
N LEU A 169 -3.31 6.89 -1.06
CA LEU A 169 -4.50 6.05 -1.03
C LEU A 169 -5.45 6.41 0.12
N GLU A 170 -4.98 7.11 1.14
CA GLU A 170 -5.79 7.71 2.22
C GLU A 170 -6.70 8.84 1.70
N LEU A 171 -6.35 9.44 0.55
CA LEU A 171 -7.14 10.51 -0.05
C LEU A 171 -8.45 9.98 -0.62
N LYS A 172 -9.51 10.79 -0.59
CA LYS A 172 -10.80 10.46 -1.23
C LYS A 172 -10.67 10.08 -2.71
N SER A 173 -9.62 10.57 -3.38
CA SER A 173 -9.27 10.25 -4.77
C SER A 173 -8.45 8.97 -4.93
N GLY A 174 -8.11 8.26 -3.85
CA GLY A 174 -7.24 7.07 -3.90
C GLY A 174 -7.74 6.00 -4.87
N LYS A 175 -9.04 5.70 -4.86
CA LYS A 175 -9.66 4.77 -5.82
C LYS A 175 -9.45 5.23 -7.27
N TYR A 176 -9.77 6.49 -7.58
CA TYR A 176 -9.63 7.05 -8.91
C TYR A 176 -8.16 7.02 -9.38
N LEU A 177 -7.23 7.32 -8.48
CA LEU A 177 -5.79 7.26 -8.75
C LEU A 177 -5.35 5.85 -9.15
N VAL A 178 -5.67 4.84 -8.34
CA VAL A 178 -5.26 3.45 -8.57
C VAL A 178 -5.87 2.91 -9.86
N GLU A 179 -7.19 2.98 -9.99
CA GLU A 179 -7.91 2.44 -11.14
C GLU A 179 -7.54 3.18 -12.43
N GLY A 180 -7.43 4.50 -12.38
CA GLY A 180 -7.04 5.32 -13.52
C GLY A 180 -5.61 5.00 -13.98
N LEU A 181 -4.64 4.99 -13.07
CA LEU A 181 -3.26 4.68 -13.41
C LEU A 181 -3.13 3.24 -13.93
N LYS A 182 -3.71 2.25 -13.26
CA LYS A 182 -3.63 0.86 -13.73
C LYS A 182 -4.19 0.73 -15.14
N ASN A 183 -5.35 1.32 -15.41
CA ASN A 183 -5.98 1.28 -16.73
C ASN A 183 -5.12 1.93 -17.82
N ILE A 184 -4.53 3.11 -17.57
CA ILE A 184 -3.70 3.77 -18.58
C ILE A 184 -2.38 3.02 -18.81
N LEU A 185 -1.81 2.40 -17.78
CA LEU A 185 -0.60 1.58 -17.90
C LEU A 185 -0.86 0.30 -18.72
N ILE A 186 -2.00 -0.36 -18.51
CA ILE A 186 -2.41 -1.52 -19.31
C ILE A 186 -2.60 -1.11 -20.77
N LYS A 187 -3.34 -0.01 -21.05
CA LYS A 187 -3.59 0.48 -22.41
C LYS A 187 -2.32 0.85 -23.18
N ASN A 188 -1.25 1.22 -22.48
CA ASN A 188 0.03 1.56 -23.10
C ASN A 188 1.09 0.44 -23.01
N ASN A 189 0.66 -0.77 -22.65
CA ASN A 189 1.51 -1.96 -22.54
C ASN A 189 2.66 -1.85 -21.51
N PHE A 190 2.50 -1.02 -20.48
CA PHE A 190 3.42 -0.93 -19.36
C PHE A 190 3.12 -1.95 -18.25
N ILE A 191 2.02 -2.70 -18.39
CA ILE A 191 1.70 -3.88 -17.60
C ILE A 191 1.52 -5.04 -18.58
N ASN A 192 2.51 -5.92 -18.63
CA ASN A 192 2.55 -7.10 -19.50
C ASN A 192 3.29 -8.25 -18.80
N LYS A 193 3.57 -9.35 -19.50
CA LYS A 193 4.25 -10.53 -18.94
C LYS A 193 5.69 -10.27 -18.50
N GLU A 194 6.37 -9.30 -19.11
CA GLU A 194 7.79 -9.01 -18.89
C GLU A 194 7.99 -7.85 -17.91
N TRP A 195 7.04 -6.92 -17.85
CA TRP A 195 7.13 -5.71 -17.06
C TRP A 195 5.80 -5.32 -16.43
N ASN A 196 5.83 -4.93 -15.17
CA ASN A 196 4.67 -4.33 -14.50
C ASN A 196 5.10 -3.00 -13.84
N ALA A 197 4.72 -1.89 -14.46
CA ALA A 197 5.06 -0.55 -14.00
C ALA A 197 4.31 -0.12 -12.74
N PHE A 198 3.22 -0.81 -12.36
CA PHE A 198 2.39 -0.46 -11.21
C PHE A 198 2.93 -1.12 -9.94
N ASN A 199 3.31 -0.31 -8.94
CA ASN A 199 3.85 -0.81 -7.69
C ASN A 199 3.20 -0.11 -6.51
N PHE A 200 2.70 -0.89 -5.57
CA PHE A 200 2.26 -0.41 -4.27
C PHE A 200 3.38 -0.61 -3.25
N LEU A 201 3.62 0.41 -2.43
CA LEU A 201 4.58 0.37 -1.35
C LEU A 201 3.85 0.47 -0.01
N PRO A 202 3.61 -0.67 0.67
CA PRO A 202 3.03 -0.68 2.00
C PRO A 202 4.03 -0.13 3.02
N GLN A 203 3.54 0.51 4.07
CA GLN A 203 4.38 1.04 5.15
C GLN A 203 4.77 -0.03 6.16
N ASN A 204 3.92 -1.03 6.37
CA ASN A 204 4.10 -2.03 7.41
C ASN A 204 4.32 -3.45 6.87
N ALA A 205 5.07 -4.25 7.63
CA ALA A 205 5.57 -5.53 7.16
C ALA A 205 4.47 -6.56 6.87
N SER A 206 3.37 -6.53 7.61
CA SER A 206 2.31 -7.54 7.50
C SER A 206 1.15 -7.11 6.60
N THR A 207 1.13 -5.87 6.11
CA THR A 207 0.03 -5.32 5.30
C THR A 207 -0.38 -6.26 4.16
N VAL A 208 0.57 -6.70 3.33
CA VAL A 208 0.30 -7.60 2.20
C VAL A 208 -0.30 -8.94 2.67
N GLY A 209 0.27 -9.52 3.72
CA GLY A 209 -0.21 -10.78 4.28
C GLY A 209 -1.61 -10.69 4.88
N LEU A 210 -1.94 -9.58 5.53
CA LEU A 210 -3.27 -9.33 6.08
C LEU A 210 -4.32 -9.16 4.98
N ILE A 211 -3.95 -8.52 3.86
CA ILE A 211 -4.80 -8.46 2.66
C ILE A 211 -4.97 -9.86 2.06
N ASP A 212 -3.91 -10.66 1.92
CA ASP A 212 -3.97 -12.05 1.44
C ASP A 212 -4.88 -12.90 2.34
N LEU A 213 -4.85 -12.67 3.65
CA LEU A 213 -5.76 -13.31 4.62
C LEU A 213 -7.20 -12.75 4.57
N LYS A 214 -7.47 -11.71 3.81
CA LYS A 214 -8.79 -11.04 3.76
C LYS A 214 -9.25 -10.55 5.15
N ILE A 215 -8.33 -9.98 5.91
CA ILE A 215 -8.63 -9.27 7.17
C ILE A 215 -8.85 -7.80 6.78
N LEU A 216 -9.99 -7.54 6.14
CA LEU A 216 -10.30 -6.24 5.56
C LEU A 216 -11.82 -6.15 5.39
N SER A 217 -12.45 -5.24 6.10
CA SER A 217 -13.89 -4.94 6.00
C SER A 217 -14.23 -3.95 4.88
#